data_68dab2c1ae666784431834864d4b11e1
#
_entry.id   68dab2c1ae666784431834864d4b11e1
#
_cell.length_a   1.000
_cell.length_b   1.000
_cell.length_c   1.000
_cell.angle_alpha   90.00
_cell.angle_beta   90.00
_cell.angle_gamma   90.00
#
_symmetry.space_group_name_H-M   'P 1'
#
loop_
_entity.id
_entity.type
_entity.pdbx_description
1 polymer ?
#
loop_
_entity_poly.entity_id
_entity_poly.type
_entity_poly.pdbx_seq_one_letter_code
_entity_poly.pdbx_strand_id
1 'polypeptide(L)'
;MLKLRKNHMKQVSFVLVLTLLLTAGILPAPKVFAAAIGVTDNGSYVVVNTGAGLIYTINKANGDMTSCKMNGTELTGTKPSHINSGLGTATVTWGKSPSGATVLITVSTDTLTHYYVSRAGQNIIYMATYISAEPSIGCLRYIFRGKGSVLTNVPVESNIRGASGLEGGPDVFAFSNGKTASKYYGNDQAKDMTIKGCTGNGVGVFMAYGSRETCIGGPFFRDIQFQSGTDTEIYNVMNHAEGQTEEFRMGLYGPYAYVFTDGSTPEIPDFSWMSGLNLKGWVSSRGAFAIVGLSGMDSNYKYTYGFANSTAQYWADASSSGFAKCTNMKPGTYTMTVYKGELSVYTEQVTITANQTTMLHTRTISNDPANTSAIWRIGKWDGTPLEFLNGSNISIMHPSDVRNASWGPVTYTVGSSSTGQFPAVQFRGANSPTTIKFSMNSSQAAAAHTLNIGITTAYNNGRPSVTINGHTLSLKSASSQPKSRTLTVGTYRGNNAVFSWSVPASYFVNGTNTITITPISGNSDLGTYLSASYAYDCVELAN
;
A
#
# COMPACT_ATOMS: atom_id res chain seq x y z
N MET A 1 29.33 -48.57 -56.87
CA MET A 1 28.65 -49.30 -55.76
C MET A 1 29.22 -49.08 -54.35
N LEU A 2 30.28 -48.30 -54.17
CA LEU A 2 30.86 -48.09 -52.82
C LEU A 2 30.39 -46.82 -52.07
N LYS A 3 29.68 -45.89 -52.71
CA LYS A 3 29.19 -44.67 -52.06
C LYS A 3 27.84 -44.79 -51.33
N LEU A 4 27.04 -45.80 -51.68
CA LEU A 4 25.72 -46.00 -51.03
C LEU A 4 25.79 -46.75 -49.68
N ARG A 5 26.84 -47.54 -49.44
CA ARG A 5 26.99 -48.25 -48.15
C ARG A 5 27.43 -47.37 -46.96
N LYS A 6 28.09 -46.24 -47.21
CA LYS A 6 28.54 -45.35 -46.13
C LYS A 6 27.43 -44.46 -45.54
N ASN A 7 26.39 -44.18 -46.31
CA ASN A 7 25.32 -43.34 -45.82
C ASN A 7 24.29 -44.13 -44.97
N HIS A 8 24.10 -45.41 -45.20
CA HIS A 8 23.20 -46.24 -44.37
C HIS A 8 23.80 -46.52 -42.99
N MET A 9 25.11 -46.69 -42.87
CA MET A 9 25.74 -46.91 -41.55
C MET A 9 25.72 -45.65 -40.65
N LYS A 10 25.77 -44.46 -41.24
CA LYS A 10 25.64 -43.21 -40.45
C LYS A 10 24.22 -42.93 -39.98
N GLN A 11 23.20 -43.34 -40.76
CA GLN A 11 21.80 -43.18 -40.36
C GLN A 11 21.38 -44.17 -39.28
N VAL A 12 21.86 -45.42 -39.34
CA VAL A 12 21.56 -46.44 -38.32
C VAL A 12 22.22 -46.08 -36.98
N SER A 13 23.46 -45.53 -36.99
CA SER A 13 24.12 -45.07 -35.77
C SER A 13 23.40 -43.86 -35.12
N PHE A 14 22.85 -42.92 -35.93
CA PHE A 14 22.14 -41.76 -35.41
C PHE A 14 20.79 -42.11 -34.80
N VAL A 15 20.05 -43.06 -35.40
CA VAL A 15 18.78 -43.56 -34.87
C VAL A 15 18.98 -44.37 -33.57
N LEU A 16 20.06 -45.18 -33.49
CA LEU A 16 20.37 -45.96 -32.29
C LEU A 16 20.78 -45.06 -31.10
N VAL A 17 21.54 -43.98 -31.35
CA VAL A 17 21.95 -43.01 -30.31
C VAL A 17 20.74 -42.16 -29.86
N LEU A 18 19.85 -41.79 -30.79
CA LEU A 18 18.64 -41.04 -30.43
C LEU A 18 17.65 -41.91 -29.65
N THR A 19 17.53 -43.20 -29.94
CA THR A 19 16.65 -44.14 -29.19
C THR A 19 17.23 -44.45 -27.81
N LEU A 20 18.55 -44.54 -27.63
CA LEU A 20 19.16 -44.68 -26.31
C LEU A 20 19.05 -43.41 -25.45
N LEU A 21 19.04 -42.21 -26.06
CA LEU A 21 18.85 -40.93 -25.34
C LEU A 21 17.38 -40.72 -24.92
N LEU A 22 16.40 -41.28 -25.66
CA LEU A 22 14.99 -41.20 -25.30
C LEU A 22 14.56 -42.26 -24.25
N THR A 23 15.31 -43.34 -24.08
CA THR A 23 15.02 -44.34 -23.03
C THR A 23 15.77 -44.07 -21.71
N ALA A 24 16.78 -43.22 -21.69
CA ALA A 24 17.48 -42.81 -20.46
C ALA A 24 16.77 -41.67 -19.70
N GLY A 25 15.68 -41.10 -20.26
CA GLY A 25 15.01 -39.89 -19.73
C GLY A 25 13.75 -40.15 -18.88
N ILE A 26 13.37 -41.39 -18.59
CA ILE A 26 12.19 -41.68 -17.75
C ILE A 26 12.60 -42.56 -16.57
N LEU A 27 13.56 -42.11 -15.80
CA LEU A 27 13.58 -42.49 -14.40
C LEU A 27 12.57 -41.55 -13.71
N PRO A 28 11.54 -42.05 -13.03
CA PRO A 28 10.68 -41.21 -12.21
C PRO A 28 11.64 -40.49 -11.23
N ALA A 29 11.60 -39.15 -11.20
CA ALA A 29 12.30 -38.40 -10.20
C ALA A 29 12.00 -39.05 -8.85
N PRO A 30 12.99 -39.31 -7.99
CA PRO A 30 12.73 -39.91 -6.70
C PRO A 30 11.65 -39.06 -6.04
N LYS A 31 10.50 -39.68 -5.69
CA LYS A 31 9.51 -39.02 -4.83
C LYS A 31 10.25 -38.72 -3.54
N VAL A 32 10.77 -37.52 -3.42
CA VAL A 32 11.21 -36.99 -2.13
C VAL A 32 9.92 -36.96 -1.31
N PHE A 33 9.75 -37.97 -0.47
CA PHE A 33 8.71 -37.93 0.54
C PHE A 33 9.03 -36.68 1.38
N ALA A 34 8.19 -35.65 1.27
CA ALA A 34 8.31 -34.51 2.16
C ALA A 34 8.34 -35.07 3.58
N ALA A 35 9.37 -34.69 4.35
CA ALA A 35 9.48 -35.13 5.73
C ALA A 35 8.15 -34.78 6.42
N ALA A 36 7.62 -35.71 7.21
CA ALA A 36 6.31 -35.52 7.86
C ALA A 36 6.36 -34.28 8.77
N ILE A 37 5.31 -33.46 8.75
CA ILE A 37 5.21 -32.31 9.65
C ILE A 37 5.15 -32.81 11.11
N GLY A 38 6.12 -32.37 11.92
CA GLY A 38 6.20 -32.68 13.36
C GLY A 38 5.43 -31.65 14.18
N VAL A 39 4.71 -32.13 15.21
CA VAL A 39 4.10 -31.24 16.21
C VAL A 39 4.37 -31.85 17.59
N THR A 40 4.87 -31.02 18.51
CA THR A 40 5.02 -31.35 19.93
C THR A 40 4.21 -30.34 20.74
N ASP A 41 3.27 -30.83 21.54
CA ASP A 41 2.53 -30.05 22.54
C ASP A 41 3.00 -30.46 23.92
N ASN A 42 3.60 -29.54 24.66
CA ASN A 42 4.10 -29.78 26.03
C ASN A 42 3.19 -29.15 27.10
N GLY A 43 1.97 -28.77 26.74
CA GLY A 43 1.01 -28.13 27.64
C GLY A 43 1.09 -26.59 27.62
N SER A 44 2.31 -26.03 27.57
CA SER A 44 2.53 -24.56 27.52
C SER A 44 2.79 -24.04 26.13
N TYR A 45 3.36 -24.85 25.24
CA TYR A 45 3.78 -24.47 23.89
C TYR A 45 3.40 -25.53 22.87
N VAL A 46 3.07 -25.07 21.67
CA VAL A 46 2.98 -25.91 20.48
C VAL A 46 4.20 -25.63 19.60
N VAL A 47 5.02 -26.65 19.38
CA VAL A 47 6.20 -26.59 18.50
C VAL A 47 5.88 -27.28 17.20
N VAL A 48 6.05 -26.59 16.08
CA VAL A 48 5.84 -27.11 14.73
C VAL A 48 7.17 -27.22 14.01
N ASN A 49 7.48 -28.39 13.46
CA ASN A 49 8.60 -28.65 12.57
C ASN A 49 8.08 -29.03 11.21
N THR A 50 8.28 -28.19 10.19
CA THR A 50 7.78 -28.42 8.83
C THR A 50 8.50 -29.55 8.08
N GLY A 51 9.63 -30.01 8.60
CA GLY A 51 10.50 -30.99 7.96
C GLY A 51 11.35 -30.45 6.81
N ALA A 52 11.32 -29.13 6.57
CA ALA A 52 12.09 -28.45 5.52
C ALA A 52 13.12 -27.45 6.08
N GLY A 53 13.30 -27.42 7.41
CA GLY A 53 14.23 -26.52 8.10
C GLY A 53 13.56 -25.47 8.97
N LEU A 54 12.29 -25.16 8.75
CA LEU A 54 11.53 -24.24 9.59
C LEU A 54 10.96 -24.94 10.83
N ILE A 55 11.28 -24.38 12.00
CA ILE A 55 10.71 -24.78 13.30
C ILE A 55 10.23 -23.52 14.01
N TYR A 56 8.98 -23.51 14.48
CA TYR A 56 8.46 -22.39 15.25
C TYR A 56 7.65 -22.84 16.46
N THR A 57 7.54 -21.97 17.45
CA THR A 57 6.93 -22.26 18.75
C THR A 57 5.85 -21.21 19.05
N ILE A 58 4.62 -21.68 19.33
CA ILE A 58 3.49 -20.84 19.73
C ILE A 58 3.21 -21.04 21.21
N ASN A 59 3.12 -19.94 21.95
CA ASN A 59 2.71 -19.92 23.35
C ASN A 59 1.19 -20.14 23.46
N LYS A 60 0.79 -21.16 24.22
CA LYS A 60 -0.64 -21.51 24.38
C LYS A 60 -1.42 -20.55 25.26
N ALA A 61 -0.75 -19.71 26.05
CA ALA A 61 -1.43 -18.73 26.89
C ALA A 61 -1.99 -17.53 26.12
N ASN A 62 -1.34 -17.17 24.98
CA ASN A 62 -1.67 -15.91 24.28
C ASN A 62 -1.53 -15.97 22.75
N GLY A 63 -1.04 -17.08 22.18
CA GLY A 63 -0.86 -17.24 20.75
C GLY A 63 0.38 -16.56 20.16
N ASP A 64 1.27 -16.01 20.97
CA ASP A 64 2.51 -15.38 20.48
C ASP A 64 3.48 -16.44 19.95
N MET A 65 4.17 -16.11 18.87
CA MET A 65 5.29 -16.91 18.36
C MET A 65 6.56 -16.50 19.11
N THR A 66 7.04 -17.39 20.01
CA THR A 66 8.16 -17.12 20.92
C THR A 66 9.51 -17.60 20.41
N SER A 67 9.54 -18.46 19.40
CA SER A 67 10.75 -18.92 18.70
C SER A 67 10.42 -19.23 17.25
N CYS A 68 11.33 -18.87 16.36
CA CYS A 68 11.27 -19.20 14.95
C CYS A 68 12.69 -19.49 14.45
N LYS A 69 12.94 -20.72 14.01
CA LYS A 69 14.26 -21.17 13.55
C LYS A 69 14.19 -21.57 12.09
N MET A 70 15.18 -21.14 11.31
CA MET A 70 15.41 -21.61 9.94
C MET A 70 16.76 -22.31 9.88
N ASN A 71 16.77 -23.58 9.52
CA ASN A 71 17.98 -24.42 9.47
C ASN A 71 18.84 -24.33 10.76
N GLY A 72 18.17 -24.32 11.92
CA GLY A 72 18.81 -24.23 13.24
C GLY A 72 19.13 -22.80 13.70
N THR A 73 19.12 -21.80 12.82
CA THR A 73 19.36 -20.40 13.19
C THR A 73 18.10 -19.78 13.82
N GLU A 74 18.20 -19.29 15.05
CA GLU A 74 17.11 -18.58 15.74
C GLU A 74 16.93 -17.19 15.13
N LEU A 75 15.71 -16.92 14.65
CA LEU A 75 15.34 -15.68 14.00
C LEU A 75 14.57 -14.72 14.93
N THR A 76 14.00 -15.22 16.04
CA THR A 76 13.23 -14.38 16.96
C THR A 76 14.12 -13.34 17.62
N GLY A 77 13.66 -12.10 17.65
CA GLY A 77 14.32 -10.96 18.25
C GLY A 77 14.16 -10.90 19.77
N THR A 78 14.16 -9.70 20.32
CA THR A 78 14.05 -9.46 21.77
C THR A 78 12.61 -9.61 22.28
N LYS A 79 11.62 -9.54 21.39
CA LYS A 79 10.19 -9.67 21.67
C LYS A 79 9.58 -10.77 20.81
N PRO A 80 8.51 -11.44 21.27
CA PRO A 80 7.79 -12.40 20.45
C PRO A 80 7.09 -11.74 19.26
N SER A 81 6.86 -12.53 18.20
CA SER A 81 6.01 -12.12 17.08
C SER A 81 4.54 -12.38 17.43
N HIS A 82 3.64 -11.48 17.01
CA HIS A 82 2.25 -11.57 17.45
C HIS A 82 1.26 -10.83 16.51
N ILE A 83 0.00 -11.18 16.67
CA ILE A 83 -1.13 -10.41 16.16
C ILE A 83 -1.41 -9.22 17.08
N ASN A 84 -1.77 -8.06 16.53
CA ASN A 84 -1.97 -6.77 17.20
C ASN A 84 -0.71 -6.30 17.96
N SER A 85 -0.82 -6.04 19.26
CA SER A 85 0.28 -5.77 20.19
C SER A 85 0.42 -6.90 21.23
N GLY A 86 0.03 -8.14 20.86
CA GLY A 86 -0.23 -9.25 21.74
C GLY A 86 -1.68 -9.28 22.19
N LEU A 87 -2.21 -10.46 22.44
CA LEU A 87 -3.61 -10.66 22.84
C LEU A 87 -3.82 -10.70 24.37
N GLY A 88 -2.71 -10.69 25.13
CA GLY A 88 -2.75 -10.91 26.58
C GLY A 88 -3.10 -12.36 26.89
N THR A 89 -4.39 -12.70 26.93
CA THR A 89 -4.88 -14.08 27.10
C THR A 89 -5.68 -14.51 25.88
N ALA A 90 -5.44 -15.75 25.41
CA ALA A 90 -6.19 -16.33 24.30
C ALA A 90 -6.35 -17.85 24.50
N THR A 91 -7.38 -18.43 23.87
CA THR A 91 -7.52 -19.88 23.75
C THR A 91 -6.75 -20.34 22.52
N VAL A 92 -5.78 -21.24 22.71
CA VAL A 92 -4.97 -21.80 21.63
C VAL A 92 -5.24 -23.29 21.48
N THR A 93 -5.71 -23.68 20.30
CA THR A 93 -5.93 -25.08 19.92
C THR A 93 -5.15 -25.42 18.66
N TRP A 94 -4.93 -26.70 18.40
CA TRP A 94 -4.28 -27.12 17.16
C TRP A 94 -4.78 -28.49 16.70
N GLY A 95 -4.60 -28.74 15.39
CA GLY A 95 -4.93 -30.03 14.78
C GLY A 95 -4.14 -30.28 13.50
N LYS A 96 -4.08 -31.54 13.10
CA LYS A 96 -3.52 -31.96 11.80
C LYS A 96 -4.66 -32.31 10.84
N SER A 97 -4.41 -32.10 9.53
CA SER A 97 -5.27 -32.68 8.49
C SER A 97 -5.30 -34.20 8.58
N PRO A 98 -6.33 -34.88 8.05
CA PRO A 98 -6.38 -36.35 8.03
C PRO A 98 -5.17 -37.02 7.38
N SER A 99 -4.56 -36.37 6.38
CA SER A 99 -3.31 -36.85 5.77
C SER A 99 -2.06 -36.61 6.62
N GLY A 100 -2.15 -35.85 7.71
CA GLY A 100 -1.00 -35.42 8.50
C GLY A 100 -0.06 -34.42 7.82
N ALA A 101 -0.41 -33.95 6.62
CA ALA A 101 0.43 -33.07 5.81
C ALA A 101 0.29 -31.59 6.16
N THR A 102 -0.74 -31.21 6.90
CA THR A 102 -1.02 -29.82 7.29
C THR A 102 -1.28 -29.72 8.78
N VAL A 103 -0.77 -28.67 9.42
CA VAL A 103 -1.05 -28.28 10.80
C VAL A 103 -1.78 -26.95 10.79
N LEU A 104 -2.88 -26.87 11.55
CA LEU A 104 -3.64 -25.64 11.81
C LEU A 104 -3.58 -25.36 13.31
N ILE A 105 -3.07 -24.20 13.70
CA ILE A 105 -3.16 -23.66 15.06
C ILE A 105 -4.16 -22.52 15.03
N THR A 106 -5.12 -22.55 15.94
CA THR A 106 -6.17 -21.53 16.10
C THR A 106 -5.99 -20.80 17.41
N VAL A 107 -5.87 -19.49 17.36
CA VAL A 107 -5.75 -18.59 18.51
C VAL A 107 -7.00 -17.74 18.57
N SER A 108 -7.79 -17.85 19.64
CA SER A 108 -9.10 -17.21 19.74
C SER A 108 -9.23 -16.35 20.99
N THR A 109 -9.83 -15.17 20.81
CA THR A 109 -10.41 -14.33 21.84
C THR A 109 -11.90 -14.14 21.54
N ASP A 110 -12.62 -13.33 22.31
CA ASP A 110 -14.06 -13.06 22.09
C ASP A 110 -14.34 -12.44 20.71
N THR A 111 -13.43 -11.59 20.22
CA THR A 111 -13.63 -10.80 19.01
C THR A 111 -12.65 -11.11 17.87
N LEU A 112 -11.62 -11.91 18.14
CA LEU A 112 -10.56 -12.21 17.16
C LEU A 112 -10.26 -13.69 17.11
N THR A 113 -10.06 -14.24 15.91
CA THR A 113 -9.50 -15.59 15.67
C THR A 113 -8.35 -15.48 14.68
N HIS A 114 -7.15 -15.85 15.12
CA HIS A 114 -5.96 -15.87 14.28
C HIS A 114 -5.54 -17.30 13.99
N TYR A 115 -5.07 -17.56 12.78
CA TYR A 115 -4.69 -18.87 12.30
C TYR A 115 -3.22 -18.89 11.88
N TYR A 116 -2.46 -19.89 12.38
CA TYR A 116 -1.17 -20.28 11.82
C TYR A 116 -1.33 -21.63 11.14
N VAL A 117 -0.92 -21.72 9.90
CA VAL A 117 -1.04 -22.95 9.11
C VAL A 117 0.29 -23.27 8.45
N SER A 118 0.74 -24.51 8.55
CA SER A 118 1.95 -24.98 7.88
C SER A 118 1.72 -26.31 7.18
N ARG A 119 2.45 -26.53 6.09
CA ARG A 119 2.43 -27.78 5.32
C ARG A 119 3.79 -28.46 5.41
N ALA A 120 3.74 -29.80 5.41
CA ALA A 120 4.93 -30.62 5.37
C ALA A 120 5.82 -30.27 4.18
N GLY A 121 7.12 -30.14 4.40
CA GLY A 121 8.10 -29.85 3.37
C GLY A 121 8.13 -28.39 2.88
N GLN A 122 7.45 -27.45 3.56
CA GLN A 122 7.46 -26.04 3.20
C GLN A 122 7.99 -25.15 4.31
N ASN A 123 8.85 -24.21 3.98
CA ASN A 123 9.35 -23.19 4.92
C ASN A 123 8.43 -21.96 4.92
N ILE A 124 7.13 -22.18 5.16
CA ILE A 124 6.08 -21.16 5.09
C ILE A 124 5.14 -21.29 6.28
N ILE A 125 4.81 -20.15 6.89
CA ILE A 125 3.71 -20.02 7.84
C ILE A 125 2.61 -19.23 7.14
N TYR A 126 1.56 -19.92 6.71
CA TYR A 126 0.35 -19.30 6.18
C TYR A 126 -0.51 -18.81 7.34
N MET A 127 -1.16 -17.68 7.16
CA MET A 127 -1.95 -17.04 8.19
C MET A 127 -3.22 -16.42 7.63
N ALA A 128 -4.21 -16.26 8.51
CA ALA A 128 -5.39 -15.44 8.31
C ALA A 128 -5.90 -14.98 9.68
N THR A 129 -6.64 -13.87 9.70
CA THR A 129 -7.19 -13.31 10.95
C THR A 129 -8.64 -12.91 10.74
N TYR A 130 -9.56 -13.48 11.53
CA TYR A 130 -10.95 -13.08 11.58
C TYR A 130 -11.18 -12.12 12.74
N ILE A 131 -11.90 -11.02 12.50
CA ILE A 131 -12.39 -10.13 13.57
C ILE A 131 -13.89 -9.90 13.45
N SER A 132 -14.56 -9.73 14.60
CA SER A 132 -15.95 -9.32 14.72
C SER A 132 -16.15 -7.96 15.39
N ALA A 133 -15.06 -7.33 15.83
CA ALA A 133 -15.01 -5.97 16.36
C ALA A 133 -13.66 -5.33 16.06
N GLU A 134 -13.64 -4.00 15.95
CA GLU A 134 -12.41 -3.23 15.79
C GLU A 134 -11.51 -3.42 17.03
N PRO A 135 -10.20 -3.70 16.83
CA PRO A 135 -9.27 -3.76 17.94
C PRO A 135 -9.17 -2.42 18.68
N SER A 136 -9.11 -2.45 20.00
CA SER A 136 -9.05 -1.24 20.85
C SER A 136 -7.87 -0.31 20.56
N ILE A 137 -6.79 -0.84 19.97
CA ILE A 137 -5.62 -0.08 19.56
C ILE A 137 -5.80 0.65 18.21
N GLY A 138 -6.98 0.52 17.55
CA GLY A 138 -7.24 1.11 16.23
C GLY A 138 -6.33 0.59 15.11
N CYS A 139 -5.77 -0.59 15.25
CA CYS A 139 -4.85 -1.18 14.28
C CYS A 139 -4.91 -2.71 14.34
N LEU A 140 -5.22 -3.35 13.20
CA LEU A 140 -5.11 -4.79 13.05
C LEU A 140 -3.85 -5.10 12.24
N ARG A 141 -2.88 -5.77 12.86
CA ARG A 141 -1.61 -6.11 12.23
C ARG A 141 -1.00 -7.39 12.79
N TYR A 142 -0.26 -8.12 11.97
CA TYR A 142 0.69 -9.11 12.44
C TYR A 142 2.11 -8.56 12.36
N ILE A 143 2.91 -8.75 13.41
CA ILE A 143 4.29 -8.30 13.49
C ILE A 143 5.20 -9.50 13.66
N PHE A 144 6.03 -9.81 12.66
CA PHE A 144 7.18 -10.67 12.83
C PHE A 144 8.33 -9.84 13.41
N ARG A 145 8.85 -10.27 14.55
CA ARG A 145 9.97 -9.61 15.26
C ARG A 145 11.22 -10.45 15.11
N GLY A 146 12.02 -10.12 14.12
CA GLY A 146 13.24 -10.82 13.79
C GLY A 146 14.46 -10.25 14.51
N LYS A 147 15.44 -11.10 14.75
CA LYS A 147 16.71 -10.72 15.37
C LYS A 147 17.49 -9.79 14.44
N GLY A 148 17.70 -8.53 14.86
CA GLY A 148 18.34 -7.50 14.04
C GLY A 148 19.79 -7.80 13.65
N SER A 149 20.49 -8.63 14.45
CA SER A 149 21.84 -9.11 14.13
C SER A 149 21.88 -10.26 13.12
N VAL A 150 20.73 -10.88 12.81
CA VAL A 150 20.58 -11.96 11.82
C VAL A 150 19.99 -11.39 10.52
N LEU A 151 18.89 -10.63 10.62
CA LEU A 151 18.25 -9.98 9.49
C LEU A 151 18.81 -8.55 9.34
N THR A 152 19.97 -8.44 8.71
CA THR A 152 20.74 -7.19 8.63
C THR A 152 20.43 -6.34 7.41
N ASN A 153 19.99 -6.97 6.30
CA ASN A 153 19.62 -6.29 5.07
C ASN A 153 18.14 -5.91 5.13
N VAL A 154 17.88 -4.63 5.27
CA VAL A 154 16.55 -4.05 5.54
C VAL A 154 16.32 -2.84 4.62
N PRO A 155 15.07 -2.44 4.34
CA PRO A 155 14.79 -1.21 3.61
C PRO A 155 15.42 0.01 4.31
N VAL A 156 16.06 0.89 3.52
CA VAL A 156 16.84 2.02 4.04
C VAL A 156 15.94 3.01 4.79
N GLU A 157 14.75 3.27 4.25
CA GLU A 157 13.83 4.27 4.75
C GLU A 157 13.25 3.90 6.13
N SER A 158 13.17 2.60 6.44
CA SER A 158 12.65 2.07 7.71
C SER A 158 13.75 1.65 8.70
N ASN A 159 15.03 1.83 8.34
CA ASN A 159 16.15 1.51 9.20
C ASN A 159 16.43 2.66 10.18
N ILE A 160 16.03 2.48 11.44
CA ILE A 160 16.15 3.47 12.51
C ILE A 160 17.36 3.23 13.43
N ARG A 161 18.27 2.31 13.09
CA ARG A 161 19.45 1.98 13.91
C ARG A 161 20.36 3.20 14.02
N GLY A 162 20.60 3.67 15.25
CA GLY A 162 21.42 4.83 15.53
C GLY A 162 20.72 6.19 15.35
N ALA A 163 19.42 6.20 15.12
CA ALA A 163 18.62 7.42 15.05
C ALA A 163 17.95 7.74 16.40
N SER A 164 17.58 9.01 16.59
CA SER A 164 16.82 9.51 17.74
C SER A 164 15.42 9.92 17.32
N GLY A 165 14.45 9.85 18.25
CA GLY A 165 13.07 10.24 17.99
C GLY A 165 12.95 11.70 17.52
N LEU A 166 12.08 11.95 16.57
CA LEU A 166 11.71 13.24 16.01
C LEU A 166 10.24 13.55 16.34
N GLU A 167 9.87 14.82 16.46
CA GLU A 167 8.49 15.28 16.72
C GLU A 167 7.82 14.72 17.99
N GLY A 168 8.63 14.32 18.99
CA GLY A 168 8.11 13.85 20.28
C GLY A 168 7.38 12.51 20.25
N GLY A 169 7.47 11.76 19.14
CA GLY A 169 6.83 10.46 18.96
C GLY A 169 7.84 9.34 18.63
N PRO A 170 7.49 8.08 18.90
CA PRO A 170 8.39 6.93 18.67
C PRO A 170 8.40 6.45 17.21
N ASP A 171 7.82 7.18 16.26
CA ASP A 171 7.52 6.66 14.92
C ASP A 171 8.39 7.29 13.83
N VAL A 172 8.90 8.50 14.04
CA VAL A 172 9.76 9.22 13.10
C VAL A 172 11.10 9.54 13.79
N PHE A 173 12.19 9.33 13.08
CA PHE A 173 13.54 9.37 13.64
C PHE A 173 14.47 10.20 12.76
N ALA A 174 15.43 10.89 13.39
CA ALA A 174 16.50 11.63 12.72
C ALA A 174 17.87 11.07 13.11
N PHE A 175 18.78 11.04 12.15
CA PHE A 175 20.19 10.73 12.33
C PHE A 175 20.99 12.01 12.59
N SER A 176 22.18 11.87 13.18
CA SER A 176 23.10 13.00 13.40
C SER A 176 23.52 13.75 12.12
N ASN A 177 23.43 13.09 10.96
CA ASN A 177 23.71 13.68 9.65
C ASN A 177 22.50 14.40 9.02
N GLY A 178 21.38 14.53 9.74
CA GLY A 178 20.17 15.22 9.29
C GLY A 178 19.26 14.39 8.37
N LYS A 179 19.61 13.13 8.04
CA LYS A 179 18.68 12.21 7.36
C LYS A 179 17.62 11.71 8.33
N THR A 180 16.50 11.25 7.79
CA THR A 180 15.39 10.73 8.59
C THR A 180 15.02 9.31 8.15
N ALA A 181 14.37 8.57 9.06
CA ALA A 181 13.82 7.26 8.81
C ALA A 181 12.55 7.04 9.64
N SER A 182 11.68 6.16 9.18
CA SER A 182 10.45 5.79 9.88
C SER A 182 9.90 4.48 9.35
N LYS A 183 9.16 3.75 10.18
CA LYS A 183 8.37 2.59 9.74
C LYS A 183 7.32 2.93 8.66
N TYR A 184 6.96 4.21 8.53
CA TYR A 184 6.01 4.68 7.52
C TYR A 184 6.64 4.96 6.16
N TYR A 185 7.97 5.05 6.06
CA TYR A 185 8.66 5.46 4.83
C TYR A 185 9.01 4.28 3.93
N GLY A 186 8.98 4.50 2.61
CA GLY A 186 9.34 3.50 1.60
C GLY A 186 8.36 2.34 1.45
N ASN A 187 7.15 2.45 1.97
CA ASN A 187 6.13 1.42 1.88
C ASN A 187 5.43 1.44 0.51
N ASP A 188 5.07 0.23 0.03
CA ASP A 188 4.38 0.06 -1.24
C ASP A 188 2.90 0.46 -1.11
N GLN A 189 2.28 0.78 -2.24
CA GLN A 189 0.82 0.89 -2.33
C GLN A 189 0.15 -0.48 -2.21
N ALA A 190 -1.08 -0.52 -1.70
CA ALA A 190 -1.82 -1.78 -1.50
C ALA A 190 -1.91 -2.64 -2.78
N LYS A 191 -2.04 -1.99 -3.95
CA LYS A 191 -2.10 -2.68 -5.25
C LYS A 191 -0.77 -3.31 -5.67
N ASP A 192 0.34 -2.81 -5.17
CA ASP A 192 1.70 -3.26 -5.51
C ASP A 192 2.30 -4.21 -4.45
N MET A 193 1.60 -4.40 -3.32
CA MET A 193 2.01 -5.33 -2.26
C MET A 193 1.89 -6.77 -2.75
N THR A 194 3.02 -7.43 -3.00
CA THR A 194 3.12 -8.84 -3.42
C THR A 194 3.92 -9.66 -2.42
N ILE A 195 5.25 -9.54 -2.47
CA ILE A 195 6.16 -10.19 -1.54
C ILE A 195 7.34 -9.27 -1.24
N LYS A 196 7.67 -9.08 0.03
CA LYS A 196 8.77 -8.21 0.45
C LYS A 196 9.32 -8.67 1.81
N GLY A 197 10.62 -8.54 2.02
CA GLY A 197 11.23 -9.07 3.25
C GLY A 197 12.58 -8.49 3.57
N CYS A 198 13.18 -9.07 4.60
CA CYS A 198 14.52 -8.75 5.11
C CYS A 198 15.38 -9.98 5.05
N THR A 199 16.68 -9.81 4.81
CA THR A 199 17.64 -10.92 4.68
C THR A 199 18.90 -10.68 5.52
N GLY A 200 19.72 -11.70 5.65
CA GLY A 200 21.07 -11.63 6.19
C GLY A 200 21.62 -13.01 6.54
N ASN A 201 22.95 -13.16 6.43
CA ASN A 201 23.69 -14.37 6.83
C ASN A 201 23.08 -15.70 6.31
N GLY A 202 22.71 -15.78 5.04
CA GLY A 202 22.15 -16.99 4.45
C GLY A 202 20.73 -17.32 4.92
N VAL A 203 19.96 -16.32 5.34
CA VAL A 203 18.55 -16.46 5.71
C VAL A 203 17.74 -15.26 5.21
N GLY A 204 16.48 -15.49 4.86
CA GLY A 204 15.51 -14.45 4.50
C GLY A 204 14.17 -14.72 5.14
N VAL A 205 13.47 -13.66 5.51
CA VAL A 205 12.08 -13.68 5.97
C VAL A 205 11.28 -12.69 5.14
N PHE A 206 10.26 -13.21 4.46
CA PHE A 206 9.47 -12.43 3.52
C PHE A 206 7.98 -12.51 3.89
N MET A 207 7.32 -11.35 3.94
CA MET A 207 5.87 -11.27 3.98
C MET A 207 5.33 -11.39 2.55
N ALA A 208 4.51 -12.41 2.31
CA ALA A 208 3.69 -12.56 1.10
C ALA A 208 2.28 -12.03 1.41
N TYR A 209 1.92 -10.92 0.77
CA TYR A 209 0.63 -10.26 0.94
C TYR A 209 -0.40 -10.92 0.01
N GLY A 210 -1.15 -11.90 0.50
CA GLY A 210 -2.16 -12.59 -0.28
C GLY A 210 -3.40 -11.71 -0.55
N SER A 211 -4.55 -12.03 0.05
CA SER A 211 -5.76 -11.22 -0.14
C SER A 211 -5.78 -10.01 0.79
N ARG A 212 -6.09 -8.84 0.25
CA ARG A 212 -6.34 -7.59 0.98
C ARG A 212 -7.80 -7.14 0.91
N GLU A 213 -8.70 -8.06 0.56
CA GLU A 213 -10.11 -7.73 0.31
C GLU A 213 -10.85 -7.17 1.52
N THR A 214 -10.47 -7.54 2.75
CA THR A 214 -11.09 -7.04 3.98
C THR A 214 -10.34 -5.81 4.54
N CYS A 215 -9.13 -5.50 4.05
CA CYS A 215 -8.39 -4.29 4.42
C CYS A 215 -9.13 -3.02 3.96
N ILE A 216 -8.68 -1.85 4.46
CA ILE A 216 -9.25 -0.53 4.11
C ILE A 216 -8.32 0.25 3.17
N GLY A 217 -8.81 1.36 2.65
CA GLY A 217 -8.01 2.42 2.01
C GLY A 217 -7.85 2.30 0.50
N GLY A 218 -8.35 1.23 -0.13
CA GLY A 218 -8.31 1.05 -1.59
C GLY A 218 -6.91 0.77 -2.17
N PRO A 219 -6.75 0.87 -3.50
CA PRO A 219 -5.54 0.42 -4.20
C PRO A 219 -4.28 1.21 -3.87
N PHE A 220 -4.40 2.48 -3.54
CA PHE A 220 -3.26 3.38 -3.35
C PHE A 220 -2.87 3.59 -1.88
N PHE A 221 -3.55 2.91 -0.96
CA PHE A 221 -3.24 2.99 0.46
C PHE A 221 -1.83 2.47 0.74
N ARG A 222 -1.07 3.20 1.57
CA ARG A 222 0.24 2.79 2.08
C ARG A 222 0.17 2.61 3.58
N ASP A 223 0.83 1.58 4.08
CA ASP A 223 0.97 1.36 5.51
C ASP A 223 2.30 0.70 5.85
N ILE A 224 2.56 0.56 7.14
CA ILE A 224 3.80 0.05 7.71
C ILE A 224 4.10 -1.35 7.16
N GLN A 225 5.29 -1.54 6.58
CA GLN A 225 5.82 -2.84 6.16
C GLN A 225 7.04 -3.26 6.97
N PHE A 226 7.89 -2.31 7.37
CA PHE A 226 9.14 -2.59 8.07
C PHE A 226 9.47 -1.56 9.14
N GLN A 227 10.17 -2.02 10.20
CA GLN A 227 10.93 -1.17 11.10
C GLN A 227 12.17 -1.93 11.57
N SER A 228 13.35 -1.33 11.48
CA SER A 228 14.60 -2.00 11.86
C SER A 228 15.36 -1.16 12.87
N GLY A 229 15.24 -1.56 14.13
CA GLY A 229 15.96 -1.05 15.28
C GLY A 229 16.81 -2.16 15.92
N THR A 230 16.62 -2.44 17.21
CA THR A 230 17.20 -3.61 17.90
C THR A 230 16.70 -4.90 17.28
N ASP A 231 15.38 -4.99 17.03
CA ASP A 231 14.77 -6.04 16.24
C ASP A 231 14.54 -5.55 14.80
N THR A 232 14.50 -6.50 13.86
CA THR A 232 14.01 -6.27 12.48
C THR A 232 12.56 -6.71 12.45
N GLU A 233 11.67 -5.73 12.36
CA GLU A 233 10.22 -5.97 12.36
C GLU A 233 9.70 -5.98 10.93
N ILE A 234 8.90 -7.00 10.58
CA ILE A 234 8.22 -7.15 9.30
C ILE A 234 6.73 -7.21 9.59
N TYR A 235 5.96 -6.31 8.98
CA TYR A 235 4.55 -6.11 9.28
C TYR A 235 3.65 -6.61 8.14
N ASN A 236 2.51 -7.18 8.52
CA ASN A 236 1.31 -7.12 7.71
C ASN A 236 0.30 -6.24 8.44
N VAL A 237 0.23 -4.96 8.10
CA VAL A 237 -0.82 -4.08 8.59
C VAL A 237 -2.05 -4.27 7.70
N MET A 238 -3.13 -4.70 8.31
CA MET A 238 -4.41 -5.01 7.65
C MET A 238 -5.36 -3.82 7.72
N ASN A 239 -5.42 -3.15 8.88
CA ASN A 239 -6.12 -1.90 9.10
C ASN A 239 -5.34 -1.01 10.06
N HIS A 240 -5.35 0.30 9.84
CA HIS A 240 -4.72 1.28 10.70
C HIS A 240 -5.47 2.61 10.69
N ALA A 241 -5.69 3.17 11.88
CA ALA A 241 -6.43 4.43 12.04
C ALA A 241 -5.69 5.65 11.47
N GLU A 242 -4.34 5.60 11.36
CA GLU A 242 -3.51 6.74 10.90
C GLU A 242 -3.89 7.24 9.49
N GLY A 243 -4.17 6.34 8.56
CA GLY A 243 -4.55 6.72 7.21
C GLY A 243 -6.00 6.36 6.87
N GLN A 244 -6.85 6.17 7.87
CA GLN A 244 -8.20 5.66 7.70
C GLN A 244 -9.11 6.67 6.99
N THR A 245 -9.53 6.33 5.78
CA THR A 245 -10.49 7.11 4.98
C THR A 245 -11.88 6.50 4.96
N GLU A 246 -12.07 5.32 5.53
CA GLU A 246 -13.32 4.56 5.58
C GLU A 246 -13.40 3.71 6.85
N GLU A 247 -14.58 3.21 7.18
CA GLU A 247 -14.81 2.33 8.33
C GLU A 247 -14.03 1.03 8.23
N PHE A 248 -13.63 0.46 9.39
CA PHE A 248 -13.03 -0.88 9.45
C PHE A 248 -14.02 -1.92 8.91
N ARG A 249 -13.55 -2.79 8.04
CA ARG A 249 -14.33 -3.97 7.64
C ARG A 249 -14.17 -5.08 8.65
N MET A 250 -15.25 -5.78 8.95
CA MET A 250 -15.22 -6.98 9.78
C MET A 250 -15.16 -8.23 8.91
N GLY A 251 -14.68 -9.35 9.46
CA GLY A 251 -14.56 -10.61 8.77
C GLY A 251 -13.15 -11.17 8.69
N LEU A 252 -12.88 -11.99 7.68
CA LEU A 252 -11.59 -12.68 7.50
C LEU A 252 -10.63 -11.83 6.67
N TYR A 253 -9.49 -11.52 7.24
CA TYR A 253 -8.34 -10.87 6.62
C TYR A 253 -7.32 -11.91 6.17
N GLY A 254 -6.81 -11.76 4.97
CA GLY A 254 -5.91 -12.71 4.34
C GLY A 254 -6.64 -13.62 3.36
N PRO A 255 -5.98 -14.73 2.94
CA PRO A 255 -4.74 -15.28 3.50
C PRO A 255 -3.50 -14.42 3.22
N TYR A 256 -2.46 -14.59 4.04
CA TYR A 256 -1.12 -14.05 3.89
C TYR A 256 -0.10 -15.03 4.47
N ALA A 257 1.20 -14.83 4.25
CA ALA A 257 2.19 -15.77 4.75
C ALA A 257 3.53 -15.12 5.04
N TYR A 258 4.28 -15.69 6.00
CA TYR A 258 5.73 -15.53 6.07
C TYR A 258 6.42 -16.69 5.37
N VAL A 259 7.33 -16.35 4.44
CA VAL A 259 8.15 -17.29 3.69
C VAL A 259 9.59 -17.17 4.16
N PHE A 260 10.19 -18.30 4.52
CA PHE A 260 11.55 -18.38 5.04
C PHE A 260 12.47 -19.02 3.99
N THR A 261 13.59 -18.36 3.68
CA THR A 261 14.50 -18.77 2.62
C THR A 261 15.96 -18.80 3.11
N ASP A 262 16.86 -19.14 2.24
CA ASP A 262 18.32 -19.04 2.39
C ASP A 262 18.88 -17.62 2.15
N GLY A 263 18.00 -16.61 2.00
CA GLY A 263 18.34 -15.23 1.66
C GLY A 263 17.90 -14.84 0.24
N SER A 264 17.52 -15.81 -0.59
CA SER A 264 16.92 -15.56 -1.90
C SER A 264 15.49 -15.06 -1.78
N THR A 265 15.06 -14.18 -2.70
CA THR A 265 13.66 -13.73 -2.79
C THR A 265 12.80 -14.87 -3.32
N PRO A 266 11.76 -15.31 -2.58
CA PRO A 266 10.89 -16.39 -3.00
C PRO A 266 9.85 -15.94 -4.02
N GLU A 267 9.20 -16.91 -4.67
CA GLU A 267 7.95 -16.70 -5.38
C GLU A 267 6.78 -16.50 -4.39
N ILE A 268 5.69 -15.88 -4.88
CA ILE A 268 4.45 -15.75 -4.09
C ILE A 268 3.86 -17.14 -3.90
N PRO A 269 3.59 -17.59 -2.66
CA PRO A 269 3.02 -18.89 -2.40
C PRO A 269 1.59 -19.01 -2.92
N ASP A 270 1.20 -20.22 -3.34
CA ASP A 270 -0.19 -20.53 -3.63
C ASP A 270 -1.02 -20.54 -2.32
N PHE A 271 -2.07 -19.75 -2.29
CA PHE A 271 -3.04 -19.69 -1.18
C PHE A 271 -4.34 -20.42 -1.46
N SER A 272 -4.57 -20.89 -2.68
CA SER A 272 -5.87 -21.44 -3.14
C SER A 272 -6.34 -22.66 -2.33
N TRP A 273 -5.40 -23.50 -1.89
CA TRP A 273 -5.66 -24.70 -1.09
C TRP A 273 -6.24 -24.39 0.31
N MET A 274 -6.06 -23.16 0.83
CA MET A 274 -6.61 -22.77 2.13
C MET A 274 -8.14 -22.72 2.15
N SER A 275 -8.78 -22.70 0.99
CA SER A 275 -10.24 -22.84 0.84
C SER A 275 -10.81 -24.10 1.51
N GLY A 276 -10.01 -25.17 1.60
CA GLY A 276 -10.38 -26.43 2.26
C GLY A 276 -10.25 -26.43 3.79
N LEU A 277 -9.77 -25.34 4.41
CA LEU A 277 -9.53 -25.28 5.86
C LEU A 277 -10.77 -24.86 6.66
N ASN A 278 -11.85 -24.44 6.02
CA ASN A 278 -13.08 -23.96 6.66
C ASN A 278 -12.83 -22.84 7.70
N LEU A 279 -11.92 -21.90 7.38
CA LEU A 279 -11.61 -20.78 8.26
C LEU A 279 -12.87 -19.91 8.49
N LYS A 280 -13.06 -19.42 9.72
CA LYS A 280 -14.19 -18.55 10.06
C LYS A 280 -14.23 -17.33 9.14
N GLY A 281 -15.39 -17.10 8.50
CA GLY A 281 -15.56 -15.99 7.56
C GLY A 281 -15.03 -16.22 6.15
N TRP A 282 -14.56 -17.43 5.82
CA TRP A 282 -14.17 -17.79 4.45
C TRP A 282 -15.40 -17.84 3.54
N VAL A 283 -15.34 -17.13 2.41
CA VAL A 283 -16.40 -17.12 1.39
C VAL A 283 -15.91 -17.93 0.19
N SER A 284 -16.54 -19.06 -0.07
CA SER A 284 -16.15 -19.99 -1.15
C SER A 284 -16.77 -19.62 -2.50
N SER A 285 -18.04 -19.19 -2.51
CA SER A 285 -18.70 -18.78 -3.76
C SER A 285 -18.30 -17.34 -4.11
N ARG A 286 -17.64 -17.20 -5.25
CA ARG A 286 -17.08 -15.92 -5.72
C ARG A 286 -17.65 -15.58 -7.09
N GLY A 287 -17.66 -14.30 -7.43
CA GLY A 287 -17.99 -13.80 -8.75
C GLY A 287 -16.80 -13.10 -9.41
N ALA A 288 -17.06 -12.49 -10.55
CA ALA A 288 -16.08 -11.72 -11.29
C ALA A 288 -16.71 -10.46 -11.88
N PHE A 289 -15.87 -9.50 -12.20
CA PHE A 289 -16.19 -8.29 -12.94
C PHE A 289 -15.35 -8.23 -14.22
N ALA A 290 -15.94 -7.70 -15.30
CA ALA A 290 -15.20 -7.24 -16.47
C ALA A 290 -15.88 -6.02 -17.10
N ILE A 291 -15.09 -5.16 -17.71
CA ILE A 291 -15.58 -3.98 -18.47
C ILE A 291 -14.90 -3.95 -19.84
N VAL A 292 -15.69 -3.63 -20.89
CA VAL A 292 -15.21 -3.62 -22.27
C VAL A 292 -14.21 -2.50 -22.53
N GLY A 293 -14.41 -1.30 -21.93
CA GLY A 293 -13.54 -0.16 -22.14
C GLY A 293 -13.93 1.08 -21.37
N LEU A 294 -13.13 2.14 -21.54
CA LEU A 294 -13.30 3.45 -20.92
C LEU A 294 -13.00 4.54 -21.94
N SER A 295 -13.99 5.40 -22.20
CA SER A 295 -13.84 6.56 -23.09
C SER A 295 -13.42 7.81 -22.31
N GLY A 296 -12.69 8.72 -22.95
CA GLY A 296 -12.21 9.95 -22.33
C GLY A 296 -10.93 9.77 -21.51
N MET A 297 -10.21 8.66 -21.72
CA MET A 297 -8.88 8.44 -21.12
C MET A 297 -7.85 9.39 -21.76
N ASP A 298 -6.98 9.93 -20.91
CA ASP A 298 -5.73 10.57 -21.32
C ASP A 298 -4.59 9.53 -21.26
N SER A 299 -3.93 9.27 -22.38
CA SER A 299 -2.87 8.26 -22.52
C SER A 299 -1.62 8.54 -21.66
N ASN A 300 -1.49 9.74 -21.09
CA ASN A 300 -0.40 10.09 -20.19
C ASN A 300 -0.57 9.51 -18.78
N TYR A 301 -1.76 8.98 -18.45
CA TYR A 301 -2.08 8.46 -17.12
C TYR A 301 -2.40 6.96 -17.15
N LYS A 302 -2.09 6.31 -16.05
CA LYS A 302 -2.62 4.98 -15.73
C LYS A 302 -4.01 5.13 -15.10
N TYR A 303 -4.89 4.19 -15.41
CA TYR A 303 -6.21 4.12 -14.82
C TYR A 303 -6.38 2.82 -14.04
N THR A 304 -7.02 2.93 -12.88
CA THR A 304 -7.28 1.79 -11.99
C THR A 304 -8.75 1.79 -11.61
N TYR A 305 -9.41 0.64 -11.69
CA TYR A 305 -10.75 0.42 -11.14
C TYR A 305 -10.62 -0.04 -9.69
N GLY A 306 -11.21 0.67 -8.77
CA GLY A 306 -11.38 0.25 -7.38
C GLY A 306 -12.82 -0.12 -7.11
N PHE A 307 -13.05 -1.13 -6.27
CA PHE A 307 -14.37 -1.59 -5.84
C PHE A 307 -14.36 -1.62 -4.32
N ALA A 308 -15.35 -0.99 -3.69
CA ALA A 308 -15.45 -0.96 -2.24
C ALA A 308 -16.90 -1.04 -1.77
N ASN A 309 -17.12 -1.80 -0.68
CA ASN A 309 -18.32 -1.79 0.13
C ASN A 309 -17.96 -2.01 1.60
N SER A 310 -18.94 -2.17 2.49
CA SER A 310 -18.71 -2.37 3.92
C SER A 310 -18.03 -3.70 4.27
N THR A 311 -17.87 -4.64 3.33
CA THR A 311 -17.35 -6.00 3.62
C THR A 311 -16.08 -6.33 2.85
N ALA A 312 -15.82 -5.64 1.71
CA ALA A 312 -14.66 -5.95 0.89
C ALA A 312 -14.24 -4.79 -0.03
N GLN A 313 -13.00 -4.85 -0.48
CA GLN A 313 -12.43 -4.02 -1.53
C GLN A 313 -11.67 -4.87 -2.56
N TYR A 314 -11.63 -4.40 -3.79
CA TYR A 314 -10.89 -5.01 -4.89
C TYR A 314 -10.39 -3.93 -5.84
N TRP A 315 -9.46 -4.29 -6.73
CA TRP A 315 -8.98 -3.39 -7.80
C TRP A 315 -8.47 -4.16 -9.00
N ALA A 316 -8.44 -3.48 -10.13
CA ALA A 316 -7.83 -3.96 -11.37
C ALA A 316 -7.31 -2.78 -12.18
N ASP A 317 -6.10 -2.88 -12.72
CA ASP A 317 -5.57 -1.87 -13.62
C ASP A 317 -6.26 -1.96 -14.99
N ALA A 318 -6.53 -0.81 -15.59
CA ALA A 318 -7.10 -0.70 -16.92
C ALA A 318 -6.02 -0.90 -17.99
N SER A 319 -6.37 -1.57 -19.08
CA SER A 319 -5.57 -1.54 -20.31
C SER A 319 -5.63 -0.15 -20.98
N SER A 320 -4.87 0.05 -22.05
CA SER A 320 -4.90 1.29 -22.86
C SER A 320 -6.27 1.57 -23.50
N SER A 321 -7.13 0.55 -23.67
CA SER A 321 -8.51 0.73 -24.14
C SER A 321 -9.52 0.88 -22.99
N GLY A 322 -9.06 0.85 -21.74
CA GLY A 322 -9.91 0.87 -20.55
C GLY A 322 -10.52 -0.49 -20.18
N PHE A 323 -10.13 -1.58 -20.88
CA PHE A 323 -10.53 -2.92 -20.45
C PHE A 323 -9.91 -3.27 -19.09
N ALA A 324 -10.72 -3.87 -18.20
CA ALA A 324 -10.26 -4.43 -16.94
C ALA A 324 -11.08 -5.67 -16.58
N LYS A 325 -10.46 -6.56 -15.78
CA LYS A 325 -11.10 -7.74 -15.20
C LYS A 325 -10.66 -7.91 -13.75
N CYS A 326 -11.62 -8.14 -12.86
CA CYS A 326 -11.38 -8.49 -11.47
C CYS A 326 -12.07 -9.81 -11.15
N THR A 327 -11.34 -10.79 -10.63
CA THR A 327 -11.84 -12.12 -10.32
C THR A 327 -11.87 -12.38 -8.82
N ASN A 328 -12.50 -13.47 -8.40
CA ASN A 328 -12.56 -13.91 -7.01
C ASN A 328 -13.17 -12.86 -6.04
N MET A 329 -14.11 -12.05 -6.52
CA MET A 329 -14.82 -11.06 -5.71
C MET A 329 -15.91 -11.72 -4.87
N LYS A 330 -16.06 -11.30 -3.62
CA LYS A 330 -17.25 -11.65 -2.80
C LYS A 330 -18.50 -11.13 -3.49
N PRO A 331 -19.61 -11.89 -3.51
CA PRO A 331 -20.89 -11.39 -4.00
C PRO A 331 -21.35 -10.18 -3.18
N GLY A 332 -21.94 -9.20 -3.84
CA GLY A 332 -22.43 -7.97 -3.21
C GLY A 332 -22.45 -6.79 -4.17
N THR A 333 -23.02 -5.69 -3.72
CA THR A 333 -23.02 -4.41 -4.45
C THR A 333 -21.85 -3.57 -3.97
N TYR A 334 -21.08 -3.04 -4.91
CA TYR A 334 -19.87 -2.24 -4.70
C TYR A 334 -20.00 -0.86 -5.34
N THR A 335 -19.44 0.13 -4.71
CA THR A 335 -19.09 1.37 -5.42
C THR A 335 -17.83 1.07 -6.25
N MET A 336 -17.97 1.05 -7.56
CA MET A 336 -16.85 1.06 -8.49
C MET A 336 -16.38 2.50 -8.67
N THR A 337 -15.09 2.74 -8.49
CA THR A 337 -14.44 4.03 -8.73
C THR A 337 -13.36 3.86 -9.80
N VAL A 338 -13.37 4.71 -10.82
CA VAL A 338 -12.28 4.81 -11.78
C VAL A 338 -11.34 5.91 -11.34
N TYR A 339 -10.08 5.58 -11.17
CA TYR A 339 -9.02 6.51 -10.82
C TYR A 339 -8.15 6.83 -12.04
N LYS A 340 -7.89 8.11 -12.27
CA LYS A 340 -6.84 8.64 -13.14
C LYS A 340 -5.63 8.99 -12.25
N GLY A 341 -4.52 8.25 -12.38
CA GLY A 341 -3.53 8.29 -11.31
C GLY A 341 -4.16 7.83 -10.01
N GLU A 342 -4.25 8.71 -9.01
CA GLU A 342 -4.93 8.46 -7.73
C GLU A 342 -6.24 9.29 -7.58
N LEU A 343 -6.60 10.11 -8.58
CA LEU A 343 -7.81 10.94 -8.58
C LEU A 343 -9.03 10.17 -9.06
N SER A 344 -10.13 10.20 -8.29
CA SER A 344 -11.42 9.66 -8.71
C SER A 344 -12.03 10.51 -9.83
N VAL A 345 -12.30 9.90 -11.00
CA VAL A 345 -12.87 10.57 -12.19
C VAL A 345 -14.19 9.96 -12.66
N TYR A 346 -14.63 8.84 -12.07
CA TYR A 346 -15.93 8.23 -12.36
C TYR A 346 -16.32 7.29 -11.21
N THR A 347 -17.61 7.21 -10.89
CA THR A 347 -18.16 6.28 -9.90
C THR A 347 -19.49 5.68 -10.37
N GLU A 348 -19.72 4.41 -10.05
CA GLU A 348 -20.96 3.68 -10.37
C GLU A 348 -21.18 2.55 -9.36
N GLN A 349 -22.45 2.17 -9.11
CA GLN A 349 -22.77 0.97 -8.34
C GLN A 349 -22.73 -0.27 -9.24
N VAL A 350 -22.01 -1.31 -8.82
CA VAL A 350 -21.87 -2.58 -9.55
C VAL A 350 -22.20 -3.74 -8.63
N THR A 351 -23.08 -4.64 -9.07
CA THR A 351 -23.44 -5.85 -8.32
C THR A 351 -22.69 -7.07 -8.87
N ILE A 352 -21.98 -7.76 -7.98
CA ILE A 352 -21.28 -9.02 -8.26
C ILE A 352 -22.12 -10.16 -7.76
N THR A 353 -22.42 -11.10 -8.65
CA THR A 353 -23.19 -12.32 -8.36
C THR A 353 -22.25 -13.53 -8.29
N ALA A 354 -22.50 -14.42 -7.32
CA ALA A 354 -21.72 -15.64 -7.16
C ALA A 354 -21.72 -16.49 -8.44
N ASN A 355 -20.56 -17.04 -8.80
CA ASN A 355 -20.34 -17.93 -9.96
C ASN A 355 -20.66 -17.28 -11.32
N GLN A 356 -20.74 -15.95 -11.37
CA GLN A 356 -21.01 -15.19 -12.60
C GLN A 356 -19.95 -14.10 -12.82
N THR A 357 -19.84 -13.66 -14.07
CA THR A 357 -19.09 -12.46 -14.45
C THR A 357 -20.07 -11.34 -14.73
N THR A 358 -20.06 -10.28 -13.92
CA THR A 358 -20.76 -9.02 -14.22
C THR A 358 -19.99 -8.31 -15.32
N MET A 359 -20.61 -8.16 -16.49
CA MET A 359 -20.00 -7.51 -17.66
C MET A 359 -20.59 -6.12 -17.85
N LEU A 360 -19.74 -5.10 -17.87
CA LEU A 360 -20.14 -3.74 -18.26
C LEU A 360 -19.70 -3.41 -19.69
N HIS A 361 -20.55 -2.66 -20.38
CA HIS A 361 -20.16 -1.95 -21.61
C HIS A 361 -19.20 -0.80 -21.29
N THR A 362 -18.63 -0.20 -22.34
CA THR A 362 -17.78 0.97 -22.23
C THR A 362 -18.45 2.06 -21.40
N ARG A 363 -17.70 2.67 -20.49
CA ARG A 363 -18.09 3.85 -19.72
C ARG A 363 -17.34 5.09 -20.21
N THR A 364 -17.89 6.25 -19.93
CA THR A 364 -17.26 7.53 -20.27
C THR A 364 -16.91 8.26 -18.98
N ILE A 365 -15.67 8.76 -18.88
CA ILE A 365 -15.23 9.58 -17.75
C ILE A 365 -16.07 10.86 -17.71
N SER A 366 -16.73 11.13 -16.58
CA SER A 366 -17.66 12.25 -16.43
C SER A 366 -17.17 13.36 -15.51
N ASN A 367 -16.25 13.06 -14.60
CA ASN A 367 -15.89 13.95 -13.49
C ASN A 367 -14.38 14.29 -13.45
N ASP A 368 -13.72 14.33 -14.63
CA ASP A 368 -12.32 14.75 -14.68
C ASP A 368 -12.23 16.29 -14.69
N PRO A 369 -11.71 16.91 -13.61
CA PRO A 369 -11.55 18.37 -13.55
C PRO A 369 -10.57 18.90 -14.59
N ALA A 370 -9.68 18.06 -15.13
CA ALA A 370 -8.76 18.43 -16.21
C ALA A 370 -9.47 18.85 -17.50
N ASN A 371 -10.74 18.44 -17.71
CA ASN A 371 -11.55 18.81 -18.86
C ASN A 371 -12.05 20.27 -18.81
N THR A 372 -11.91 20.94 -17.65
CA THR A 372 -12.25 22.36 -17.52
C THR A 372 -11.23 23.22 -18.26
N SER A 373 -11.69 24.14 -19.10
CA SER A 373 -10.83 25.12 -19.76
C SER A 373 -10.29 26.11 -18.72
N ALA A 374 -8.96 26.33 -18.72
CA ALA A 374 -8.29 27.20 -17.76
C ALA A 374 -7.40 28.21 -18.47
N ILE A 375 -7.29 29.43 -17.93
CA ILE A 375 -6.31 30.45 -18.35
C ILE A 375 -4.90 29.92 -18.07
N TRP A 376 -4.71 29.33 -16.90
CA TRP A 376 -3.49 28.63 -16.51
C TRP A 376 -3.76 27.53 -15.49
N ARG A 377 -2.84 26.56 -15.43
CA ARG A 377 -2.86 25.46 -14.50
C ARG A 377 -1.45 25.19 -14.00
N ILE A 378 -1.29 24.94 -12.69
CA ILE A 378 -0.06 24.53 -12.01
C ILE A 378 -0.30 23.15 -11.44
N GLY A 379 0.48 22.17 -11.87
CA GLY A 379 0.27 20.76 -11.52
C GLY A 379 -0.74 20.07 -12.45
N LYS A 380 -1.19 18.92 -12.03
CA LYS A 380 -2.05 18.01 -12.78
C LYS A 380 -3.17 17.50 -11.89
N TRP A 381 -4.36 17.37 -12.44
CA TRP A 381 -5.46 16.70 -11.78
C TRP A 381 -5.25 15.17 -11.86
N ASP A 382 -4.44 14.60 -10.96
CA ASP A 382 -4.15 13.17 -10.93
C ASP A 382 -4.16 12.56 -9.51
N GLY A 383 -4.46 13.37 -8.49
CA GLY A 383 -4.55 12.94 -7.10
C GLY A 383 -3.21 12.79 -6.40
N THR A 384 -2.12 13.37 -6.98
CA THR A 384 -0.78 13.30 -6.41
C THR A 384 -0.06 14.65 -6.42
N PRO A 385 0.84 14.93 -5.46
CA PRO A 385 1.71 16.11 -5.46
C PRO A 385 3.09 15.82 -6.08
N LEU A 386 3.27 14.71 -6.80
CA LEU A 386 4.60 14.15 -7.10
C LEU A 386 5.46 15.01 -8.02
N GLU A 387 4.85 15.83 -8.89
CA GLU A 387 5.55 16.71 -9.82
C GLU A 387 6.04 18.02 -9.19
N PHE A 388 5.61 18.32 -7.97
CA PHE A 388 5.95 19.53 -7.25
C PHE A 388 7.27 19.42 -6.46
N LEU A 389 7.78 20.54 -5.96
CA LEU A 389 8.99 20.62 -5.12
C LEU A 389 8.85 19.70 -3.90
N ASN A 390 9.79 18.77 -3.74
CA ASN A 390 9.80 17.74 -2.70
C ASN A 390 8.63 16.72 -2.78
N GLY A 391 7.81 16.72 -3.82
CA GLY A 391 6.65 15.83 -3.93
C GLY A 391 7.03 14.35 -3.86
N SER A 392 8.05 13.94 -4.61
CA SER A 392 8.54 12.56 -4.63
C SER A 392 9.14 12.08 -3.29
N ASN A 393 9.46 13.01 -2.40
CA ASN A 393 10.11 12.71 -1.12
C ASN A 393 9.14 12.43 0.02
N ILE A 394 7.87 12.85 -0.10
CA ILE A 394 6.88 12.78 1.00
C ILE A 394 6.74 11.36 1.55
N SER A 395 6.76 10.34 0.68
CA SER A 395 6.56 8.94 1.09
C SER A 395 7.84 8.23 1.55
N ILE A 396 8.99 8.87 1.51
CA ILE A 396 10.29 8.24 1.79
C ILE A 396 11.13 8.97 2.85
N MET A 397 10.75 10.18 3.24
CA MET A 397 11.46 10.94 4.27
C MET A 397 10.59 12.02 4.90
N HIS A 398 10.98 12.46 6.09
CA HIS A 398 10.35 13.58 6.79
C HIS A 398 10.64 14.92 6.10
N PRO A 399 9.76 15.92 6.16
CA PRO A 399 10.02 17.24 5.57
C PRO A 399 11.33 17.90 6.04
N SER A 400 11.81 17.64 7.27
CA SER A 400 13.09 18.18 7.78
C SER A 400 14.34 17.46 7.26
N ASP A 401 14.21 16.40 6.46
CA ASP A 401 15.34 15.64 5.94
C ASP A 401 16.24 16.52 5.06
N VAL A 402 17.53 16.44 5.25
CA VAL A 402 18.52 17.26 4.52
C VAL A 402 18.56 17.02 3.01
N ARG A 403 17.96 15.93 2.55
CA ARG A 403 17.82 15.61 1.12
C ARG A 403 16.69 16.37 0.43
N ASN A 404 15.79 16.99 1.20
CA ASN A 404 14.78 17.89 0.66
C ASN A 404 15.43 19.19 0.19
N ALA A 405 14.90 19.77 -0.89
CA ALA A 405 15.12 21.17 -1.17
C ALA A 405 14.53 22.01 -0.03
N SER A 406 15.14 23.19 0.21
CA SER A 406 14.73 24.09 1.30
C SER A 406 13.22 24.40 1.24
N TRP A 407 12.55 24.27 2.37
CA TRP A 407 11.20 24.74 2.55
C TRP A 407 11.22 26.23 2.91
N GLY A 408 10.63 27.05 2.05
CA GLY A 408 10.49 28.49 2.27
C GLY A 408 9.34 29.06 1.45
N PRO A 409 8.93 30.30 1.69
CA PRO A 409 7.96 30.98 0.86
C PRO A 409 8.37 30.98 -0.60
N VAL A 410 7.43 30.64 -1.49
CA VAL A 410 7.68 30.53 -2.94
C VAL A 410 6.98 31.66 -3.68
N THR A 411 7.66 32.26 -4.68
CA THR A 411 7.03 33.05 -5.73
C THR A 411 7.11 32.27 -7.04
N TYR A 412 5.96 31.86 -7.52
CA TYR A 412 5.79 31.12 -8.78
C TYR A 412 5.26 32.07 -9.87
N THR A 413 5.89 32.10 -11.04
CA THR A 413 5.43 32.91 -12.16
C THR A 413 4.95 31.99 -13.28
N VAL A 414 3.66 32.05 -13.57
CA VAL A 414 3.02 31.28 -14.65
C VAL A 414 3.70 31.59 -15.98
N GLY A 415 4.05 30.56 -16.74
CA GLY A 415 4.74 30.66 -18.03
C GLY A 415 6.26 30.80 -17.95
N SER A 416 6.85 30.99 -16.76
CA SER A 416 8.31 31.02 -16.59
C SER A 416 8.86 30.09 -15.51
N SER A 417 8.12 29.87 -14.41
CA SER A 417 8.50 28.89 -13.39
C SER A 417 8.13 27.47 -13.85
N SER A 418 8.98 26.47 -13.53
CA SER A 418 8.63 25.06 -13.75
C SER A 418 7.78 24.52 -12.60
N THR A 419 6.98 23.49 -12.84
CA THR A 419 6.11 22.86 -11.84
C THR A 419 6.89 22.41 -10.59
N GLY A 420 8.11 21.89 -10.76
CA GLY A 420 9.01 21.50 -9.67
C GLY A 420 9.50 22.66 -8.77
N GLN A 421 9.13 23.91 -9.07
CA GLN A 421 9.38 25.08 -8.19
C GLN A 421 8.16 25.44 -7.35
N PHE A 422 6.99 24.86 -7.61
CA PHE A 422 5.80 25.01 -6.78
C PHE A 422 5.83 24.01 -5.63
N PRO A 423 5.47 24.37 -4.38
CA PRO A 423 5.60 23.46 -3.25
C PRO A 423 4.60 22.30 -3.33
N ALA A 424 5.05 21.08 -3.10
CA ALA A 424 4.15 19.91 -3.00
C ALA A 424 3.22 20.01 -1.78
N VAL A 425 3.74 20.59 -0.68
CA VAL A 425 3.02 20.80 0.56
C VAL A 425 3.16 22.23 0.99
N GLN A 426 2.09 22.82 1.47
CA GLN A 426 2.14 24.10 2.14
C GLN A 426 1.92 23.93 3.63
N PHE A 427 2.96 24.20 4.42
CA PHE A 427 2.96 24.23 5.87
C PHE A 427 2.86 25.68 6.34
N ARG A 428 1.93 25.97 7.26
CA ARG A 428 1.82 27.32 7.85
C ARG A 428 3.12 27.75 8.52
N GLY A 429 3.79 26.84 9.20
CA GLY A 429 4.98 27.11 9.99
C GLY A 429 6.32 27.05 9.23
N ALA A 430 6.34 26.62 7.94
CA ALA A 430 7.59 26.43 7.22
C ALA A 430 7.70 27.27 5.93
N ASN A 431 6.71 27.23 5.04
CA ASN A 431 6.83 27.77 3.69
C ASN A 431 5.65 28.64 3.26
N SER A 432 5.00 29.29 4.20
CA SER A 432 3.91 30.23 3.95
C SER A 432 4.45 31.67 3.86
N PRO A 433 3.90 32.51 2.93
CA PRO A 433 2.91 32.20 1.91
C PRO A 433 3.51 31.65 0.62
N THR A 434 2.65 31.09 -0.26
CA THR A 434 2.95 30.88 -1.67
C THR A 434 2.32 31.99 -2.50
N THR A 435 3.12 32.63 -3.36
CA THR A 435 2.70 33.72 -4.25
C THR A 435 2.71 33.24 -5.70
N ILE A 436 1.60 33.39 -6.42
CA ILE A 436 1.49 33.09 -7.84
C ILE A 436 1.36 34.41 -8.61
N LYS A 437 2.26 34.65 -9.57
CA LYS A 437 2.20 35.78 -10.51
C LYS A 437 1.79 35.28 -11.89
N PHE A 438 0.88 35.98 -12.55
CA PHE A 438 0.42 35.65 -13.90
C PHE A 438 -0.03 36.90 -14.65
N SER A 439 0.01 36.86 -15.97
CA SER A 439 -0.44 37.96 -16.81
C SER A 439 -1.81 37.65 -17.42
N MET A 440 -2.66 38.66 -17.49
CA MET A 440 -3.96 38.63 -18.21
C MET A 440 -4.01 39.72 -19.23
N ASN A 441 -4.65 39.45 -20.39
CA ASN A 441 -5.02 40.47 -21.34
C ASN A 441 -6.32 41.20 -20.91
N SER A 442 -6.69 42.26 -21.62
CA SER A 442 -7.84 43.09 -21.27
C SER A 442 -9.18 42.29 -21.30
N SER A 443 -9.34 41.34 -22.21
CA SER A 443 -10.56 40.54 -22.30
C SER A 443 -10.67 39.53 -21.18
N GLN A 444 -9.55 38.91 -20.78
CA GLN A 444 -9.50 38.03 -19.63
C GLN A 444 -9.78 38.79 -18.33
N ALA A 445 -9.13 39.95 -18.13
CA ALA A 445 -9.33 40.76 -16.92
C ALA A 445 -10.75 41.31 -16.79
N ALA A 446 -11.48 41.44 -17.88
CA ALA A 446 -12.87 41.94 -17.89
C ALA A 446 -13.91 40.87 -17.58
N ALA A 447 -13.52 39.62 -17.41
CA ALA A 447 -14.40 38.48 -17.11
C ALA A 447 -14.23 37.99 -15.65
N ALA A 448 -15.29 37.39 -15.12
CA ALA A 448 -15.19 36.63 -13.86
C ALA A 448 -14.60 35.25 -14.15
N HIS A 449 -13.81 34.71 -13.21
CA HIS A 449 -13.13 33.43 -13.35
C HIS A 449 -13.34 32.56 -12.10
N THR A 450 -13.06 31.26 -12.23
CA THR A 450 -13.08 30.35 -11.09
C THR A 450 -11.65 29.97 -10.69
N LEU A 451 -11.27 30.28 -9.46
CA LEU A 451 -10.02 29.76 -8.87
C LEU A 451 -10.31 28.43 -8.21
N ASN A 452 -9.62 27.38 -8.62
CA ASN A 452 -9.67 26.06 -8.01
C ASN A 452 -8.32 25.72 -7.39
N ILE A 453 -8.35 25.22 -6.14
CA ILE A 453 -7.19 24.65 -5.43
C ILE A 453 -7.57 23.23 -5.02
N GLY A 454 -7.00 22.25 -5.74
CA GLY A 454 -7.10 20.83 -5.44
C GLY A 454 -6.05 20.42 -4.42
N ILE A 455 -6.46 19.62 -3.45
CA ILE A 455 -5.57 19.02 -2.45
C ILE A 455 -5.79 17.52 -2.37
N THR A 456 -4.74 16.78 -2.06
CA THR A 456 -4.80 15.33 -1.87
C THR A 456 -5.09 14.95 -0.44
N THR A 457 -4.60 15.76 0.52
CA THR A 457 -4.81 15.60 1.96
C THR A 457 -4.58 16.92 2.69
N ALA A 458 -5.04 17.00 3.94
CA ALA A 458 -4.71 18.10 4.85
C ALA A 458 -4.50 17.59 6.28
N TYR A 459 -3.70 18.33 7.04
CA TYR A 459 -3.45 18.07 8.46
C TYR A 459 -3.87 19.28 9.30
N ASN A 460 -4.34 19.02 10.51
CA ASN A 460 -4.73 20.03 11.51
C ASN A 460 -5.76 21.04 10.96
N ASN A 461 -6.79 20.56 10.25
CA ASN A 461 -7.80 21.36 9.56
C ASN A 461 -7.21 22.41 8.59
N GLY A 462 -6.02 22.15 8.05
CA GLY A 462 -5.33 22.99 7.09
C GLY A 462 -6.16 23.25 5.85
N ARG A 463 -6.28 24.52 5.45
CA ARG A 463 -7.01 24.95 4.26
C ARG A 463 -6.48 26.28 3.75
N PRO A 464 -6.64 26.60 2.46
CA PRO A 464 -6.12 27.83 1.91
C PRO A 464 -6.96 29.06 2.30
N SER A 465 -6.30 30.14 2.73
CA SER A 465 -6.78 31.51 2.68
C SER A 465 -6.13 32.17 1.47
N VAL A 466 -6.92 32.84 0.63
CA VAL A 466 -6.48 33.35 -0.66
C VAL A 466 -6.74 34.84 -0.77
N THR A 467 -5.74 35.58 -1.27
CA THR A 467 -5.85 37.00 -1.61
C THR A 467 -5.44 37.20 -3.07
N ILE A 468 -6.24 37.92 -3.86
CA ILE A 468 -5.99 38.25 -5.27
C ILE A 468 -5.88 39.78 -5.40
N ASN A 469 -4.72 40.30 -5.80
CA ASN A 469 -4.47 41.73 -5.97
C ASN A 469 -4.93 42.58 -4.77
N GLY A 470 -4.74 42.05 -3.53
CA GLY A 470 -5.16 42.70 -2.29
C GLY A 470 -6.60 42.41 -1.84
N HIS A 471 -7.39 41.73 -2.64
CA HIS A 471 -8.77 41.34 -2.30
C HIS A 471 -8.78 39.93 -1.68
N THR A 472 -9.15 39.80 -0.41
CA THR A 472 -9.24 38.51 0.26
C THR A 472 -10.55 37.80 -0.08
N LEU A 473 -10.44 36.54 -0.51
CA LEU A 473 -11.59 35.69 -0.84
C LEU A 473 -12.26 35.17 0.44
N SER A 474 -13.53 34.78 0.32
CA SER A 474 -14.29 34.17 1.42
C SER A 474 -13.61 32.89 1.90
N LEU A 475 -13.49 32.71 3.22
CA LEU A 475 -12.92 31.49 3.81
C LEU A 475 -13.80 30.28 3.54
N LYS A 476 -13.18 29.16 3.21
CA LYS A 476 -13.87 27.86 3.05
C LYS A 476 -13.75 27.03 4.33
N SER A 477 -14.68 26.12 4.53
CA SER A 477 -14.59 25.13 5.60
C SER A 477 -13.44 24.16 5.36
N ALA A 478 -12.89 23.58 6.43
CA ALA A 478 -11.91 22.50 6.29
C ALA A 478 -12.55 21.28 5.61
N SER A 479 -11.77 20.57 4.80
CA SER A 479 -12.16 19.27 4.28
C SER A 479 -12.12 18.21 5.39
N SER A 480 -12.96 17.18 5.27
CA SER A 480 -12.88 16.00 6.14
C SER A 480 -11.64 15.20 5.78
N GLN A 481 -10.76 14.94 6.74
CA GLN A 481 -9.50 14.23 6.51
C GLN A 481 -9.26 13.15 7.57
N PRO A 482 -8.44 12.12 7.31
CA PRO A 482 -7.99 11.17 8.31
C PRO A 482 -7.34 11.88 9.50
N LYS A 483 -7.52 11.31 10.70
CA LYS A 483 -6.91 11.83 11.94
C LYS A 483 -5.43 11.43 12.04
N SER A 484 -4.63 11.71 11.04
CA SER A 484 -3.22 11.34 11.02
C SER A 484 -2.33 12.57 10.81
N ARG A 485 -1.06 12.45 11.17
CA ARG A 485 -0.04 13.45 10.83
C ARG A 485 0.27 13.48 9.33
N THR A 486 -0.24 12.52 8.58
CA THR A 486 -0.26 12.36 7.12
C THR A 486 1.08 12.71 6.46
N LEU A 487 1.37 14.00 6.30
CA LEU A 487 2.53 14.52 5.55
C LEU A 487 3.88 14.29 6.22
N THR A 488 3.93 14.06 7.52
CA THR A 488 5.15 13.73 8.26
C THR A 488 5.33 12.23 8.48
N VAL A 489 4.28 11.43 8.23
CA VAL A 489 4.32 9.96 8.34
C VAL A 489 4.28 9.25 6.97
N GLY A 490 4.76 9.91 5.92
CA GLY A 490 5.06 9.24 4.65
C GLY A 490 3.86 9.00 3.73
N THR A 491 2.78 9.76 3.86
CA THR A 491 1.67 9.73 2.91
C THR A 491 1.18 11.12 2.54
N TYR A 492 0.85 11.30 1.28
CA TYR A 492 0.13 12.46 0.74
C TYR A 492 -1.33 12.13 0.44
N ARG A 493 -1.77 10.92 0.76
CA ARG A 493 -3.12 10.45 0.47
C ARG A 493 -4.05 10.67 1.66
N GLY A 494 -5.16 11.33 1.38
CA GLY A 494 -6.28 11.52 2.28
C GLY A 494 -7.58 11.51 1.48
N ASN A 495 -8.51 12.37 1.84
CA ASN A 495 -9.72 12.64 1.07
C ASN A 495 -9.45 13.82 0.13
N ASN A 496 -9.33 13.55 -1.17
CA ASN A 496 -9.13 14.60 -2.17
C ASN A 496 -10.25 15.63 -2.06
N ALA A 497 -9.89 16.90 -2.09
CA ALA A 497 -10.84 17.99 -1.98
C ALA A 497 -10.45 19.15 -2.92
N VAL A 498 -11.46 19.88 -3.38
CA VAL A 498 -11.26 21.08 -4.20
C VAL A 498 -11.89 22.27 -3.49
N PHE A 499 -11.09 23.32 -3.29
CA PHE A 499 -11.56 24.63 -2.85
C PHE A 499 -11.77 25.51 -4.07
N SER A 500 -13.02 25.95 -4.30
CA SER A 500 -13.40 26.74 -5.46
C SER A 500 -13.96 28.10 -5.06
N TRP A 501 -13.58 29.15 -5.81
CA TRP A 501 -14.08 30.51 -5.64
C TRP A 501 -14.45 31.10 -7.01
N SER A 502 -15.65 31.63 -7.13
CA SER A 502 -15.97 32.57 -8.21
C SER A 502 -15.35 33.92 -7.89
N VAL A 503 -14.43 34.36 -8.74
CA VAL A 503 -13.67 35.61 -8.58
C VAL A 503 -14.21 36.65 -9.55
N PRO A 504 -14.74 37.77 -9.08
CA PRO A 504 -15.31 38.79 -9.96
C PRO A 504 -14.23 39.49 -10.79
N ALA A 505 -14.58 39.97 -11.97
CA ALA A 505 -13.68 40.71 -12.86
C ALA A 505 -12.98 41.89 -12.18
N SER A 506 -13.64 42.57 -11.23
CA SER A 506 -13.07 43.69 -10.49
C SER A 506 -11.83 43.37 -9.63
N TYR A 507 -11.52 42.10 -9.43
CA TYR A 507 -10.32 41.66 -8.72
C TYR A 507 -9.10 41.50 -9.63
N PHE A 508 -9.32 41.52 -10.96
CA PHE A 508 -8.26 41.34 -11.95
C PHE A 508 -7.88 42.66 -12.62
N VAL A 509 -6.65 42.72 -13.13
CA VAL A 509 -6.15 43.83 -13.90
C VAL A 509 -5.55 43.35 -15.22
N ASN A 510 -5.64 44.16 -16.28
CA ASN A 510 -4.88 43.92 -17.50
C ASN A 510 -3.37 44.02 -17.16
N GLY A 511 -2.59 43.00 -17.50
CA GLY A 511 -1.18 42.88 -17.11
C GLY A 511 -0.99 41.92 -15.96
N THR A 512 -0.04 42.23 -15.05
CA THR A 512 0.37 41.31 -13.98
C THR A 512 -0.63 41.28 -12.83
N ASN A 513 -1.08 40.07 -12.51
CA ASN A 513 -1.92 39.74 -11.35
C ASN A 513 -1.14 38.89 -10.35
N THR A 514 -1.55 38.97 -9.08
CA THR A 514 -0.90 38.24 -7.99
C THR A 514 -1.93 37.51 -7.13
N ILE A 515 -1.74 36.22 -6.90
CA ILE A 515 -2.47 35.44 -5.91
C ILE A 515 -1.52 35.09 -4.77
N THR A 516 -1.94 35.30 -3.54
CA THR A 516 -1.23 34.85 -2.33
C THR A 516 -2.06 33.81 -1.62
N ILE A 517 -1.45 32.65 -1.34
CA ILE A 517 -2.07 31.52 -0.65
C ILE A 517 -1.37 31.31 0.69
N THR A 518 -2.16 31.30 1.77
CA THR A 518 -1.67 31.11 3.13
C THR A 518 -2.46 29.99 3.79
N PRO A 519 -1.84 28.95 4.39
CA PRO A 519 -2.56 27.94 5.15
C PRO A 519 -3.11 28.55 6.43
N ILE A 520 -4.38 28.22 6.69
CA ILE A 520 -5.05 28.57 7.96
C ILE A 520 -5.63 27.33 8.61
N SER A 521 -5.81 27.40 9.93
CA SER A 521 -6.50 26.38 10.73
C SER A 521 -7.24 27.08 11.88
N GLY A 522 -8.31 26.45 12.36
CA GLY A 522 -8.93 26.81 13.62
C GLY A 522 -8.23 26.21 14.85
N ASN A 523 -7.25 25.32 14.66
CA ASN A 523 -6.54 24.62 15.72
C ASN A 523 -5.18 25.26 16.00
N SER A 524 -4.64 25.00 17.21
CA SER A 524 -3.27 25.37 17.57
C SER A 524 -2.26 24.52 16.79
N ASP A 525 -1.16 25.12 16.35
CA ASP A 525 -0.07 24.39 15.71
C ASP A 525 0.83 23.72 16.75
N LEU A 526 1.32 22.53 16.41
CA LEU A 526 2.17 21.70 17.25
C LEU A 526 3.67 21.79 16.86
N GLY A 527 4.05 22.68 15.94
CA GLY A 527 5.41 22.85 15.46
C GLY A 527 5.46 23.16 13.96
N THR A 528 6.68 23.28 13.41
CA THR A 528 6.91 23.72 12.02
C THR A 528 6.16 22.84 11.00
N TYR A 529 6.43 21.53 11.01
CA TYR A 529 5.83 20.57 10.07
C TYR A 529 4.56 19.93 10.63
N LEU A 530 4.25 20.09 11.92
CA LEU A 530 2.97 19.75 12.54
C LEU A 530 2.02 20.96 12.61
N SER A 531 2.31 22.03 11.89
CA SER A 531 1.39 23.15 11.67
C SER A 531 0.27 22.78 10.70
N ALA A 532 -0.76 23.61 10.61
CA ALA A 532 -1.79 23.48 9.59
C ALA A 532 -1.16 23.39 8.20
N SER A 533 -1.52 22.35 7.44
CA SER A 533 -0.89 22.06 6.16
C SER A 533 -1.83 21.29 5.23
N TYR A 534 -1.50 21.28 3.94
CA TYR A 534 -2.14 20.45 2.92
C TYR A 534 -1.18 20.19 1.76
N ALA A 535 -1.33 19.04 1.12
CA ALA A 535 -0.62 18.70 -0.10
C ALA A 535 -1.47 19.10 -1.32
N TYR A 536 -0.84 19.76 -2.29
CA TYR A 536 -1.49 20.14 -3.52
C TYR A 536 -1.68 18.96 -4.48
N ASP A 537 -2.78 18.98 -5.24
CA ASP A 537 -2.98 18.21 -6.45
C ASP A 537 -2.82 19.13 -7.67
N CYS A 538 -3.61 20.22 -7.71
CA CYS A 538 -3.59 21.18 -8.81
C CYS A 538 -4.06 22.56 -8.36
N VAL A 539 -3.52 23.63 -8.94
CA VAL A 539 -4.03 24.99 -8.80
C VAL A 539 -4.33 25.54 -10.19
N GLU A 540 -5.53 26.05 -10.41
CA GLU A 540 -5.91 26.59 -11.72
C GLU A 540 -6.81 27.81 -11.60
N LEU A 541 -6.70 28.68 -12.61
CA LEU A 541 -7.67 29.73 -12.88
C LEU A 541 -8.49 29.32 -14.12
N ALA A 542 -9.69 28.81 -13.88
CA ALA A 542 -10.60 28.38 -14.93
C ALA A 542 -11.34 29.58 -15.56
N ASN A 543 -11.70 29.43 -16.85
CA ASN A 543 -12.43 30.45 -17.62
C ASN A 543 -13.83 30.69 -17.07
#